data_e17a219468d191ae46de4642fc59cf12
#
_entry.id   e17a219468d191ae46de4642fc59cf12
#
_cell.length_a   1.000
_cell.length_b   1.000
_cell.length_c   1.000
_cell.angle_alpha   90.00
_cell.angle_beta   90.00
_cell.angle_gamma   90.00
#
_symmetry.space_group_name_H-M   'P 1'
#
loop_
_entity.id
_entity.type
_entity.pdbx_description
1 polymer ?
#
loop_
_entity_poly.entity_id
_entity_poly.type
_entity_poly.pdbx_seq_one_letter_code
_entity_poly.pdbx_strand_id
1 'polypeptide(L)'
;MYRILLADDEGIMLNSLKHIIESNFGSECEIVCVKTGRGVIEQAESFRPDIAFVDIQMPGLNGIQAIKEIRQTNKTMMIIIISAYDKFGYAQEALNLGVMDYLTKPVNKKVILDVCMKAMHKVDDIRQKRSDDLKIKEKLEIVVPMIESGFIYNILQDDTEIYQERYKEMLNITEQYCTVIVLEFGDSEEKGIMTNAVGVSVKASRFYPKLRETVRDYFECIIGSVMGNRVVICIPVESETLKYEERVEIITRTRNMVHKLESRIDSRFRAGIGTVKPLEEARESYNEALTALRESDSHVVHFRDLPSYKEYEGEYPVNLENKYYQYGIKADTEGAVRCAGELFDWMLKNYPDSRED
;
A
#
# COMPACT_ATOMS: atom_id res chain seq x y z
N MET A 1 -26.53 13.26 16.58
CA MET A 1 -26.35 14.24 17.67
C MET A 1 -25.23 15.19 17.29
N TYR A 2 -25.46 16.50 17.37
CA TYR A 2 -24.48 17.54 17.03
C TYR A 2 -23.86 18.10 18.30
N ARG A 3 -22.55 18.26 18.33
CA ARG A 3 -21.83 18.88 19.44
C ARG A 3 -21.61 20.34 19.14
N ILE A 4 -22.21 21.21 19.98
CA ILE A 4 -22.21 22.65 19.78
C ILE A 4 -21.45 23.34 20.91
N LEU A 5 -20.46 24.16 20.56
CA LEU A 5 -19.72 25.00 21.48
C LEU A 5 -20.24 26.44 21.37
N LEU A 6 -20.62 27.03 22.51
CA LEU A 6 -20.98 28.43 22.62
C LEU A 6 -19.93 29.17 23.41
N ALA A 7 -19.38 30.25 22.88
CA ALA A 7 -18.32 31.02 23.49
C ALA A 7 -18.64 32.50 23.47
N ASP A 8 -18.86 33.05 24.65
CA ASP A 8 -19.14 34.48 24.86
C ASP A 8 -18.83 34.82 26.32
N ASP A 9 -18.24 35.98 26.62
CA ASP A 9 -17.98 36.38 28.01
C ASP A 9 -19.22 36.83 28.74
N GLU A 10 -20.27 37.27 27.99
CA GLU A 10 -21.55 37.65 28.51
C GLU A 10 -22.44 36.45 28.83
N GLY A 11 -22.61 36.11 30.11
CA GLY A 11 -23.44 34.98 30.55
C GLY A 11 -24.90 35.03 30.11
N ILE A 12 -25.46 36.24 29.94
CA ILE A 12 -26.84 36.45 29.44
C ILE A 12 -26.90 35.97 27.98
N MET A 13 -25.94 36.31 27.17
CA MET A 13 -25.88 35.94 25.76
C MET A 13 -25.71 34.41 25.62
N LEU A 14 -24.82 33.80 26.37
CA LEU A 14 -24.65 32.34 26.39
C LEU A 14 -25.94 31.61 26.75
N ASN A 15 -26.64 32.04 27.82
CA ASN A 15 -27.88 31.44 28.22
C ASN A 15 -28.99 31.60 27.20
N SER A 16 -29.06 32.77 26.54
CA SER A 16 -30.03 33.02 25.47
C SER A 16 -29.77 32.14 24.25
N LEU A 17 -28.52 32.04 23.76
CA LEU A 17 -28.14 31.18 22.65
C LEU A 17 -28.43 29.71 22.98
N LYS A 18 -28.03 29.27 24.15
CA LYS A 18 -28.28 27.89 24.65
C LYS A 18 -29.77 27.60 24.65
N HIS A 19 -30.57 28.46 25.26
CA HIS A 19 -32.04 28.31 25.32
C HIS A 19 -32.68 28.26 23.92
N ILE A 20 -32.24 29.12 22.98
CA ILE A 20 -32.76 29.14 21.62
C ILE A 20 -32.47 27.80 20.93
N ILE A 21 -31.26 27.28 21.05
CA ILE A 21 -30.84 26.06 20.36
C ILE A 21 -31.50 24.83 21.03
N GLU A 22 -31.46 24.72 22.35
CA GLU A 22 -32.10 23.62 23.09
C GLU A 22 -33.62 23.54 22.85
N SER A 23 -34.29 24.69 22.83
CA SER A 23 -35.75 24.72 22.64
C SER A 23 -36.20 24.30 21.23
N ASN A 24 -35.33 24.38 20.22
CA ASN A 24 -35.69 24.10 18.82
C ASN A 24 -35.07 22.80 18.29
N PHE A 25 -33.90 22.36 18.82
CA PHE A 25 -33.19 21.18 18.39
C PHE A 25 -33.06 20.13 19.48
N GLY A 26 -33.40 20.46 20.72
CA GLY A 26 -33.60 19.52 21.85
C GLY A 26 -32.53 18.42 21.94
N SER A 27 -33.01 17.16 21.84
CA SER A 27 -32.18 15.96 21.95
C SER A 27 -31.18 15.73 20.80
N GLU A 28 -31.22 16.54 19.75
CA GLU A 28 -30.28 16.40 18.63
C GLU A 28 -28.93 17.06 18.90
N CYS A 29 -28.85 17.92 19.95
CA CYS A 29 -27.67 18.71 20.25
C CYS A 29 -27.15 18.49 21.67
N GLU A 30 -25.84 18.41 21.79
CA GLU A 30 -25.11 18.52 23.05
C GLU A 30 -24.37 19.85 23.06
N ILE A 31 -24.58 20.66 24.12
CA ILE A 31 -24.09 22.04 24.15
C ILE A 31 -23.14 22.25 25.33
N VAL A 32 -21.97 22.78 25.03
CA VAL A 32 -20.99 23.26 26.01
C VAL A 32 -20.80 24.75 25.88
N CYS A 33 -20.71 25.47 27.01
CA CYS A 33 -20.54 26.91 27.07
C CYS A 33 -19.20 27.26 27.71
N VAL A 34 -18.49 28.21 27.12
CA VAL A 34 -17.24 28.77 27.64
C VAL A 34 -17.23 30.30 27.57
N LYS A 35 -16.42 30.93 28.41
CA LYS A 35 -16.37 32.40 28.52
C LYS A 35 -15.05 33.02 28.10
N THR A 36 -14.12 32.22 27.61
CA THR A 36 -12.77 32.69 27.26
C THR A 36 -12.26 32.02 25.97
N GLY A 37 -11.42 32.70 25.22
CA GLY A 37 -10.81 32.12 24.02
C GLY A 37 -9.95 30.89 24.33
N ARG A 38 -9.33 30.82 25.50
CA ARG A 38 -8.60 29.62 25.94
C ARG A 38 -9.54 28.44 26.16
N GLY A 39 -10.69 28.68 26.78
CA GLY A 39 -11.74 27.67 26.93
C GLY A 39 -12.27 27.14 25.60
N VAL A 40 -12.32 28.00 24.57
CA VAL A 40 -12.69 27.56 23.19
C VAL A 40 -11.68 26.52 22.69
N ILE A 41 -10.37 26.76 22.83
CA ILE A 41 -9.32 25.85 22.38
C ILE A 41 -9.39 24.52 23.17
N GLU A 42 -9.47 24.59 24.51
CA GLU A 42 -9.57 23.43 25.37
C GLU A 42 -10.79 22.53 25.02
N GLN A 43 -11.94 23.17 24.75
CA GLN A 43 -13.12 22.42 24.32
C GLN A 43 -13.06 21.94 22.87
N ALA A 44 -12.37 22.63 22.00
CA ALA A 44 -12.14 22.16 20.64
C ALA A 44 -11.37 20.81 20.64
N GLU A 45 -10.45 20.61 21.57
CA GLU A 45 -9.66 19.38 21.70
C GLU A 45 -10.41 18.27 22.45
N SER A 46 -11.02 18.60 23.60
CA SER A 46 -11.64 17.63 24.51
C SER A 46 -13.06 17.24 24.09
N PHE A 47 -13.92 18.23 23.85
CA PHE A 47 -15.31 18.01 23.45
C PHE A 47 -15.46 17.77 21.95
N ARG A 48 -14.53 18.27 21.12
CA ARG A 48 -14.51 18.14 19.64
C ARG A 48 -15.84 18.57 19.02
N PRO A 49 -16.22 19.84 19.14
CA PRO A 49 -17.51 20.33 18.63
C PRO A 49 -17.58 20.25 17.11
N ASP A 50 -18.77 19.97 16.59
CA ASP A 50 -19.08 20.03 15.17
C ASP A 50 -19.31 21.49 14.72
N ILE A 51 -19.96 22.27 15.61
CA ILE A 51 -20.37 23.66 15.37
C ILE A 51 -19.91 24.51 16.56
N ALA A 52 -19.36 25.68 16.28
CA ALA A 52 -18.99 26.65 17.32
C ALA A 52 -19.55 28.03 17.00
N PHE A 53 -20.24 28.65 17.98
CA PHE A 53 -20.59 30.06 17.98
C PHE A 53 -19.60 30.78 18.88
N VAL A 54 -18.83 31.69 18.33
CA VAL A 54 -17.70 32.31 19.04
C VAL A 54 -17.82 33.83 18.97
N ASP A 55 -17.86 34.48 20.16
CA ASP A 55 -17.69 35.92 20.24
C ASP A 55 -16.22 36.30 19.99
N ILE A 56 -16.01 37.47 19.37
CA ILE A 56 -14.69 38.02 19.15
C ILE A 56 -14.09 38.55 20.45
N GLN A 57 -14.92 39.27 21.22
CA GLN A 57 -14.43 39.90 22.45
C GLN A 57 -14.60 39.01 23.66
N MET A 58 -13.51 38.36 24.00
CA MET A 58 -13.43 37.56 25.22
C MET A 58 -12.14 37.92 26.00
N PRO A 59 -12.15 37.82 27.34
CA PRO A 59 -11.00 38.17 28.17
C PRO A 59 -9.82 37.27 27.88
N GLY A 60 -8.62 37.84 27.80
CA GLY A 60 -7.37 37.17 27.50
C GLY A 60 -7.18 36.94 25.99
N LEU A 61 -7.35 35.73 25.54
CA LEU A 61 -7.28 35.37 24.12
C LEU A 61 -8.62 35.69 23.43
N ASN A 62 -8.60 36.50 22.39
CA ASN A 62 -9.83 36.84 21.66
C ASN A 62 -10.31 35.70 20.75
N GLY A 63 -11.59 35.78 20.29
CA GLY A 63 -12.19 34.72 19.49
C GLY A 63 -11.48 34.44 18.17
N ILE A 64 -10.98 35.49 17.49
CA ILE A 64 -10.24 35.33 16.22
C ILE A 64 -8.92 34.56 16.45
N GLN A 65 -8.18 34.90 17.52
CA GLN A 65 -6.94 34.22 17.87
C GLN A 65 -7.20 32.75 18.23
N ALA A 66 -8.28 32.47 18.99
CA ALA A 66 -8.68 31.11 19.31
C ALA A 66 -9.02 30.30 18.03
N ILE A 67 -9.79 30.90 17.11
CA ILE A 67 -10.15 30.27 15.83
C ILE A 67 -8.89 29.98 15.01
N LYS A 68 -7.93 30.89 14.95
CA LYS A 68 -6.67 30.72 14.23
C LYS A 68 -5.88 29.53 14.75
N GLU A 69 -5.81 29.35 16.04
CA GLU A 69 -5.15 28.21 16.67
C GLU A 69 -5.87 26.90 16.38
N ILE A 70 -7.18 26.87 16.50
CA ILE A 70 -8.01 25.69 16.19
C ILE A 70 -7.88 25.28 14.72
N ARG A 71 -7.80 26.23 13.80
CA ARG A 71 -7.68 25.95 12.35
C ARG A 71 -6.38 25.26 11.96
N GLN A 72 -5.34 25.30 12.79
CA GLN A 72 -4.11 24.56 12.59
C GLN A 72 -4.34 23.04 12.68
N THR A 73 -5.27 22.61 13.55
CA THR A 73 -5.54 21.20 13.83
C THR A 73 -6.89 20.72 13.33
N ASN A 74 -7.89 21.60 13.30
CA ASN A 74 -9.26 21.26 12.89
C ASN A 74 -9.79 22.23 11.81
N LYS A 75 -9.85 21.73 10.57
CA LYS A 75 -10.36 22.49 9.40
C LYS A 75 -11.84 22.25 9.14
N THR A 76 -12.48 21.26 9.79
CA THR A 76 -13.84 20.81 9.47
C THR A 76 -14.92 21.36 10.38
N MET A 77 -14.55 21.87 11.57
CA MET A 77 -15.50 22.48 12.52
C MET A 77 -16.20 23.70 11.87
N MET A 78 -17.52 23.73 11.91
CA MET A 78 -18.32 24.86 11.46
C MET A 78 -18.27 25.97 12.51
N ILE A 79 -17.60 27.08 12.17
CA ILE A 79 -17.44 28.21 13.08
C ILE A 79 -18.30 29.36 12.58
N ILE A 80 -19.11 29.89 13.50
CA ILE A 80 -19.95 31.09 13.33
C ILE A 80 -19.44 32.12 14.32
N ILE A 81 -19.12 33.31 13.84
CA ILE A 81 -18.72 34.41 14.71
C ILE A 81 -19.97 35.21 15.05
N ILE A 82 -20.10 35.62 16.31
CA ILE A 82 -21.12 36.56 16.80
C ILE A 82 -20.37 37.72 17.45
N SER A 83 -20.54 38.96 16.96
CA SER A 83 -19.79 40.09 17.48
C SER A 83 -20.63 41.37 17.54
N ALA A 84 -20.38 42.22 18.54
CA ALA A 84 -20.95 43.54 18.66
C ALA A 84 -20.31 44.55 17.66
N TYR A 85 -19.22 44.18 16.99
CA TYR A 85 -18.44 45.08 16.15
C TYR A 85 -18.61 44.81 14.67
N ASP A 86 -19.03 45.83 13.95
CA ASP A 86 -19.06 45.88 12.48
C ASP A 86 -17.72 46.41 11.92
N LYS A 87 -16.57 45.93 12.51
CA LYS A 87 -15.26 46.34 12.00
C LYS A 87 -14.91 45.45 10.82
N PHE A 88 -14.84 46.06 9.66
CA PHE A 88 -14.45 45.44 8.39
C PHE A 88 -13.21 44.54 8.48
N GLY A 89 -12.23 44.93 9.32
CA GLY A 89 -10.99 44.13 9.55
C GLY A 89 -11.23 42.76 10.16
N TYR A 90 -12.12 42.63 11.15
CA TYR A 90 -12.42 41.32 11.76
C TYR A 90 -13.24 40.40 10.84
N ALA A 91 -14.16 40.99 10.04
CA ALA A 91 -14.91 40.23 9.07
C ALA A 91 -13.98 39.66 7.96
N GLN A 92 -12.99 40.44 7.51
CA GLN A 92 -12.01 40.01 6.51
C GLN A 92 -11.08 38.92 7.08
N GLU A 93 -10.62 39.06 8.33
CA GLU A 93 -9.80 38.06 8.99
C GLU A 93 -10.59 36.75 9.20
N ALA A 94 -11.84 36.83 9.62
CA ALA A 94 -12.76 35.74 9.78
C ALA A 94 -12.95 34.93 8.46
N LEU A 95 -13.15 35.64 7.34
CA LEU A 95 -13.26 35.02 6.03
C LEU A 95 -11.98 34.24 5.65
N ASN A 96 -10.81 34.83 5.92
CA ASN A 96 -9.52 34.15 5.66
C ASN A 96 -9.32 32.90 6.54
N LEU A 97 -9.95 32.83 7.71
CA LEU A 97 -9.94 31.66 8.60
C LEU A 97 -11.01 30.63 8.24
N GLY A 98 -11.77 30.85 7.19
CA GLY A 98 -12.80 29.93 6.71
C GLY A 98 -13.93 29.72 7.72
N VAL A 99 -14.38 30.82 8.37
CA VAL A 99 -15.61 30.76 9.18
C VAL A 99 -16.82 30.62 8.26
N MET A 100 -17.83 29.96 8.78
CA MET A 100 -19.04 29.69 8.01
C MET A 100 -19.92 30.94 7.84
N ASP A 101 -20.02 31.71 8.92
CA ASP A 101 -20.86 32.91 8.93
C ASP A 101 -20.34 33.91 9.98
N TYR A 102 -20.75 35.19 9.82
CA TYR A 102 -20.42 36.29 10.72
C TYR A 102 -21.70 37.06 11.04
N LEU A 103 -22.10 37.06 12.31
CA LEU A 103 -23.35 37.69 12.78
C LEU A 103 -23.03 38.90 13.66
N THR A 104 -23.69 40.00 13.41
CA THR A 104 -23.58 41.22 14.26
C THR A 104 -24.65 41.26 15.34
N LYS A 105 -24.23 41.50 16.60
CA LYS A 105 -25.18 41.71 17.72
C LYS A 105 -25.93 43.04 17.55
N PRO A 106 -27.27 43.11 17.83
CA PRO A 106 -28.11 42.06 18.38
C PRO A 106 -28.59 41.06 17.33
N VAL A 107 -28.45 39.74 17.59
CA VAL A 107 -28.84 38.70 16.65
C VAL A 107 -30.29 38.26 16.89
N ASN A 108 -31.05 38.19 15.82
CA ASN A 108 -32.44 37.75 15.86
C ASN A 108 -32.48 36.18 16.01
N LYS A 109 -33.41 35.68 16.84
CA LYS A 109 -33.65 34.24 17.01
C LYS A 109 -33.76 33.49 15.67
N LYS A 110 -34.47 34.03 14.70
CA LYS A 110 -34.63 33.40 13.38
C LYS A 110 -33.28 33.22 12.66
N VAL A 111 -32.43 34.25 12.72
CA VAL A 111 -31.10 34.18 12.10
C VAL A 111 -30.21 33.12 12.76
N ILE A 112 -30.27 33.02 14.10
CA ILE A 112 -29.51 31.97 14.84
C ILE A 112 -29.97 30.59 14.40
N LEU A 113 -31.28 30.36 14.29
CA LEU A 113 -31.83 29.06 13.88
C LEU A 113 -31.48 28.75 12.41
N ASP A 114 -31.60 29.70 11.52
CA ASP A 114 -31.26 29.51 10.10
C ASP A 114 -29.77 29.16 9.92
N VAL A 115 -28.88 29.85 10.62
CA VAL A 115 -27.44 29.56 10.57
C VAL A 115 -27.10 28.22 11.22
N CYS A 116 -27.76 27.90 12.33
CA CYS A 116 -27.59 26.62 13.00
C CYS A 116 -28.02 25.44 12.10
N MET A 117 -29.19 25.57 11.44
CA MET A 117 -29.63 24.55 10.45
C MET A 117 -28.69 24.42 9.28
N LYS A 118 -28.20 25.52 8.73
CA LYS A 118 -27.19 25.48 7.65
C LYS A 118 -25.88 24.78 8.11
N ALA A 119 -25.47 25.06 9.35
CA ALA A 119 -24.28 24.42 9.92
C ALA A 119 -24.48 22.90 10.11
N MET A 120 -25.64 22.49 10.62
CA MET A 120 -26.00 21.08 10.77
C MET A 120 -26.02 20.36 9.43
N HIS A 121 -26.65 20.94 8.41
CA HIS A 121 -26.62 20.35 7.05
C HIS A 121 -25.20 20.18 6.51
N LYS A 122 -24.33 21.18 6.66
CA LYS A 122 -22.92 21.03 6.25
C LYS A 122 -22.18 19.96 7.02
N VAL A 123 -22.44 19.80 8.31
CA VAL A 123 -21.88 18.73 9.12
C VAL A 123 -22.36 17.37 8.61
N ASP A 124 -23.64 17.24 8.27
CA ASP A 124 -24.20 15.99 7.74
C ASP A 124 -23.60 15.66 6.35
N ASP A 125 -23.46 16.64 5.47
CA ASP A 125 -22.81 16.46 4.17
C ASP A 125 -21.38 15.94 4.32
N ILE A 126 -20.61 16.50 5.28
CA ILE A 126 -19.25 16.04 5.56
C ILE A 126 -19.24 14.63 6.11
N ARG A 127 -20.15 14.31 7.05
CA ARG A 127 -20.29 12.98 7.64
C ARG A 127 -20.70 11.95 6.58
N GLN A 128 -21.65 12.31 5.72
CA GLN A 128 -22.12 11.46 4.63
C GLN A 128 -20.99 11.18 3.65
N LYS A 129 -20.30 12.23 3.17
CA LYS A 129 -19.16 12.09 2.26
C LYS A 129 -18.09 11.17 2.83
N ARG A 130 -17.73 11.37 4.11
CA ARG A 130 -16.75 10.51 4.79
C ARG A 130 -17.23 9.05 4.90
N SER A 131 -18.52 8.84 5.16
CA SER A 131 -19.12 7.50 5.20
C SER A 131 -19.08 6.84 3.83
N ASP A 132 -19.40 7.59 2.77
CA ASP A 132 -19.39 7.07 1.40
C ASP A 132 -17.96 6.78 0.93
N ASP A 133 -16.99 7.62 1.24
CA ASP A 133 -15.56 7.39 0.97
C ASP A 133 -15.07 6.10 1.67
N LEU A 134 -15.48 5.86 2.93
CA LEU A 134 -15.15 4.63 3.64
C LEU A 134 -15.79 3.40 3.00
N LYS A 135 -17.08 3.48 2.61
CA LYS A 135 -17.76 2.38 1.91
C LYS A 135 -17.12 2.07 0.55
N ILE A 136 -16.69 3.10 -0.18
CA ILE A 136 -15.96 2.93 -1.44
C ILE A 136 -14.64 2.22 -1.17
N LYS A 137 -13.89 2.67 -0.15
CA LYS A 137 -12.63 2.05 0.23
C LYS A 137 -12.80 0.58 0.62
N GLU A 138 -13.79 0.25 1.46
CA GLU A 138 -14.12 -1.13 1.83
C GLU A 138 -14.45 -2.01 0.60
N LYS A 139 -15.23 -1.46 -0.35
CA LYS A 139 -15.54 -2.18 -1.59
C LYS A 139 -14.30 -2.41 -2.43
N LEU A 140 -13.40 -1.42 -2.54
CA LEU A 140 -12.15 -1.55 -3.29
C LEU A 140 -11.23 -2.59 -2.66
N GLU A 141 -11.17 -2.70 -1.33
CA GLU A 141 -10.39 -3.73 -0.64
C GLU A 141 -10.85 -5.17 -0.99
N ILE A 142 -12.10 -5.35 -1.41
CA ILE A 142 -12.63 -6.65 -1.85
C ILE A 142 -12.46 -6.81 -3.37
N VAL A 143 -12.79 -5.78 -4.14
CA VAL A 143 -12.87 -5.86 -5.61
C VAL A 143 -11.48 -5.90 -6.25
N VAL A 144 -10.52 -5.11 -5.76
CA VAL A 144 -9.17 -5.08 -6.32
C VAL A 144 -8.50 -6.47 -6.29
N PRO A 145 -8.51 -7.23 -5.18
CA PRO A 145 -7.98 -8.59 -5.16
C PRO A 145 -8.64 -9.55 -6.15
N MET A 146 -9.94 -9.36 -6.43
CA MET A 146 -10.66 -10.19 -7.43
C MET A 146 -10.18 -9.86 -8.85
N ILE A 147 -10.02 -8.58 -9.17
CA ILE A 147 -9.50 -8.13 -10.47
C ILE A 147 -8.06 -8.62 -10.66
N GLU A 148 -7.20 -8.47 -9.66
CA GLU A 148 -5.81 -8.95 -9.71
C GLU A 148 -5.74 -10.48 -9.90
N SER A 149 -6.58 -11.22 -9.19
CA SER A 149 -6.63 -12.68 -9.34
C SER A 149 -7.12 -13.09 -10.74
N GLY A 150 -8.10 -12.36 -11.28
CA GLY A 150 -8.56 -12.54 -12.65
C GLY A 150 -7.48 -12.26 -13.69
N PHE A 151 -6.71 -11.18 -13.49
CA PHE A 151 -5.56 -10.86 -14.34
C PHE A 151 -4.51 -11.96 -14.31
N ILE A 152 -4.05 -12.38 -13.11
CA ILE A 152 -3.08 -13.47 -12.96
C ILE A 152 -3.58 -14.76 -13.61
N TYR A 153 -4.85 -15.12 -13.40
CA TYR A 153 -5.42 -16.29 -14.03
C TYR A 153 -5.39 -16.20 -15.56
N ASN A 154 -5.72 -15.04 -16.11
CA ASN A 154 -5.74 -14.79 -17.55
C ASN A 154 -4.34 -14.92 -18.17
N ILE A 155 -3.30 -14.30 -17.58
CA ILE A 155 -1.93 -14.41 -18.10
C ILE A 155 -1.34 -15.82 -17.96
N LEU A 156 -1.85 -16.66 -17.06
CA LEU A 156 -1.37 -18.03 -16.89
C LEU A 156 -2.06 -19.02 -17.85
N GLN A 157 -3.22 -18.66 -18.40
CA GLN A 157 -4.02 -19.56 -19.24
C GLN A 157 -3.91 -19.31 -20.75
N ASP A 158 -3.16 -18.29 -21.20
CA ASP A 158 -3.10 -17.85 -22.59
C ASP A 158 -4.47 -17.41 -23.17
N ASP A 159 -5.39 -16.94 -22.34
CA ASP A 159 -6.71 -16.51 -22.79
C ASP A 159 -6.65 -15.08 -23.34
N THR A 160 -6.94 -14.99 -24.62
CA THR A 160 -7.24 -13.83 -25.49
C THR A 160 -6.84 -12.42 -25.05
N GLU A 161 -6.07 -11.74 -25.90
CA GLU A 161 -5.63 -10.33 -25.86
C GLU A 161 -6.71 -9.32 -25.42
N ILE A 162 -8.00 -9.59 -25.73
CA ILE A 162 -9.12 -8.67 -25.44
C ILE A 162 -9.34 -8.46 -23.93
N TYR A 163 -9.09 -9.47 -23.11
CA TYR A 163 -9.26 -9.35 -21.66
C TYR A 163 -8.05 -8.73 -20.99
N GLN A 164 -6.85 -8.88 -21.54
CA GLN A 164 -5.62 -8.32 -20.98
C GLN A 164 -5.65 -6.78 -20.95
N GLU A 165 -6.08 -6.14 -22.04
CA GLU A 165 -6.18 -4.68 -22.13
C GLU A 165 -7.14 -4.11 -21.08
N ARG A 166 -8.29 -4.74 -20.83
CA ARG A 166 -9.23 -4.30 -19.78
C ARG A 166 -8.64 -4.41 -18.38
N TYR A 167 -7.89 -5.49 -18.11
CA TYR A 167 -7.21 -5.63 -16.83
C TYR A 167 -6.10 -4.60 -16.66
N LYS A 168 -5.33 -4.31 -17.71
CA LYS A 168 -4.29 -3.25 -17.71
C LYS A 168 -4.90 -1.89 -17.34
N GLU A 169 -6.02 -1.53 -17.98
CA GLU A 169 -6.74 -0.29 -17.67
C GLU A 169 -7.25 -0.26 -16.21
N MET A 170 -7.89 -1.33 -15.74
CA MET A 170 -8.45 -1.42 -14.38
C MET A 170 -7.38 -1.38 -13.29
N LEU A 171 -6.19 -1.94 -13.56
CA LEU A 171 -5.07 -2.01 -12.63
C LEU A 171 -4.05 -0.89 -12.84
N ASN A 172 -4.28 0.02 -13.81
CA ASN A 172 -3.36 1.11 -14.20
C ASN A 172 -1.95 0.60 -14.55
N ILE A 173 -1.85 -0.55 -15.24
CA ILE A 173 -0.58 -1.11 -15.70
C ILE A 173 -0.18 -0.38 -16.97
N THR A 174 0.94 0.32 -16.94
CA THR A 174 1.52 1.05 -18.08
C THR A 174 2.74 0.36 -18.67
N GLU A 175 3.34 -0.53 -17.91
CA GLU A 175 4.54 -1.27 -18.24
C GLU A 175 4.25 -2.36 -19.28
N GLN A 176 5.21 -2.59 -20.15
CA GLN A 176 5.12 -3.61 -21.21
C GLN A 176 5.71 -4.96 -20.79
N TYR A 177 6.54 -4.97 -19.76
CA TYR A 177 7.25 -6.15 -19.30
C TYR A 177 6.89 -6.47 -17.87
N CYS A 178 7.14 -7.70 -17.45
CA CYS A 178 6.98 -8.12 -16.06
C CYS A 178 7.98 -9.21 -15.69
N THR A 179 8.21 -9.34 -14.39
CA THR A 179 8.82 -10.55 -13.81
C THR A 179 7.81 -11.20 -12.86
N VAL A 180 7.82 -12.52 -12.80
CA VAL A 180 6.89 -13.27 -11.95
C VAL A 180 7.62 -13.90 -10.79
N ILE A 181 7.09 -13.71 -9.59
CA ILE A 181 7.51 -14.43 -8.39
C ILE A 181 6.43 -15.46 -8.04
N VAL A 182 6.83 -16.70 -7.85
CA VAL A 182 5.96 -17.72 -7.28
C VAL A 182 6.36 -17.92 -5.82
N LEU A 183 5.44 -17.58 -4.93
CA LEU A 183 5.59 -17.79 -3.50
C LEU A 183 4.90 -19.09 -3.11
N GLU A 184 5.66 -20.07 -2.63
CA GLU A 184 5.18 -21.35 -2.13
C GLU A 184 5.23 -21.37 -0.60
N PHE A 185 4.21 -21.94 0.04
CA PHE A 185 4.12 -22.00 1.49
C PHE A 185 3.65 -23.38 2.00
N GLY A 186 4.07 -23.78 3.22
CA GLY A 186 3.71 -25.05 3.81
C GLY A 186 4.37 -25.32 5.16
N ASP A 187 4.01 -26.44 5.80
CA ASP A 187 4.40 -26.76 7.18
C ASP A 187 5.62 -27.71 7.28
N SER A 188 6.11 -28.33 6.19
CA SER A 188 7.25 -29.27 6.27
C SER A 188 8.02 -29.39 4.96
N GLU A 189 9.34 -29.49 5.11
CA GLU A 189 10.28 -29.86 4.05
C GLU A 189 10.53 -31.37 4.09
N GLU A 190 9.86 -32.15 3.25
CA GLU A 190 10.37 -33.44 2.83
C GLU A 190 10.79 -33.33 1.36
N LYS A 191 12.09 -33.42 1.09
CA LYS A 191 12.72 -33.43 -0.23
C LYS A 191 12.38 -32.22 -1.13
N GLY A 192 12.43 -31.00 -0.58
CA GLY A 192 12.21 -29.78 -1.37
C GLY A 192 10.76 -29.54 -1.82
N ILE A 193 9.81 -30.38 -1.43
CA ILE A 193 8.39 -30.23 -1.71
C ILE A 193 7.66 -29.92 -0.41
N MET A 194 7.07 -28.72 -0.32
CA MET A 194 6.21 -28.38 0.80
C MET A 194 4.91 -29.18 0.71
N THR A 195 4.73 -30.13 1.63
CA THR A 195 3.60 -31.04 1.64
C THR A 195 2.52 -30.57 2.59
N ASN A 196 1.34 -30.48 2.12
CA ASN A 196 0.01 -30.59 2.68
C ASN A 196 -1.00 -29.57 2.09
N ALA A 197 -1.33 -29.73 0.81
CA ALA A 197 -2.18 -28.80 0.07
C ALA A 197 -3.60 -28.65 0.65
N VAL A 198 -4.16 -29.66 1.32
CA VAL A 198 -5.57 -29.65 1.76
C VAL A 198 -5.78 -28.90 3.08
N GLY A 199 -4.91 -29.07 4.06
CA GLY A 199 -4.95 -28.31 5.33
C GLY A 199 -4.52 -26.85 5.17
N VAL A 200 -3.69 -26.57 4.20
CA VAL A 200 -3.08 -25.27 3.90
C VAL A 200 -4.07 -24.30 3.26
N SER A 201 -4.99 -24.77 2.42
CA SER A 201 -5.98 -23.91 1.77
C SER A 201 -6.94 -23.24 2.75
N VAL A 202 -7.34 -23.92 3.83
CA VAL A 202 -8.18 -23.35 4.89
C VAL A 202 -7.40 -22.37 5.78
N LYS A 203 -6.13 -22.67 6.06
CA LYS A 203 -5.24 -21.74 6.79
C LYS A 203 -4.91 -20.51 5.92
N ALA A 204 -4.74 -20.69 4.62
CA ALA A 204 -4.38 -19.63 3.68
C ALA A 204 -5.40 -18.48 3.65
N SER A 205 -6.70 -18.77 3.69
CA SER A 205 -7.74 -17.74 3.73
C SER A 205 -7.61 -16.79 4.93
N ARG A 206 -7.03 -17.26 6.05
CA ARG A 206 -6.85 -16.44 7.26
C ARG A 206 -5.64 -15.52 7.18
N PHE A 207 -4.56 -15.96 6.54
CA PHE A 207 -3.33 -15.17 6.47
C PHE A 207 -3.17 -14.40 5.15
N TYR A 208 -3.96 -14.71 4.13
CA TYR A 208 -3.86 -14.08 2.81
C TYR A 208 -3.92 -12.54 2.84
N PRO A 209 -4.79 -11.88 3.65
CA PRO A 209 -4.73 -10.42 3.77
C PRO A 209 -3.39 -9.89 4.30
N LYS A 210 -2.81 -10.56 5.31
CA LYS A 210 -1.49 -10.20 5.85
C LYS A 210 -0.36 -10.46 4.87
N LEU A 211 -0.47 -11.52 4.07
CA LEU A 211 0.47 -11.83 3.00
C LEU A 211 0.45 -10.71 1.96
N ARG A 212 -0.73 -10.33 1.48
CA ARG A 212 -0.88 -9.23 0.50
C ARG A 212 -0.31 -7.91 1.01
N GLU A 213 -0.63 -7.54 2.24
CA GLU A 213 -0.07 -6.35 2.89
C GLU A 213 1.46 -6.40 2.89
N THR A 214 2.02 -7.51 3.38
CA THR A 214 3.48 -7.68 3.46
C THR A 214 4.14 -7.65 2.08
N VAL A 215 3.57 -8.30 1.06
CA VAL A 215 4.12 -8.26 -0.30
C VAL A 215 4.13 -6.84 -0.86
N ARG A 216 3.07 -6.06 -0.64
CA ARG A 216 2.96 -4.67 -1.10
C ARG A 216 3.91 -3.71 -0.38
N ASP A 217 4.36 -4.03 0.84
CA ASP A 217 5.41 -3.26 1.51
C ASP A 217 6.76 -3.34 0.77
N TYR A 218 6.96 -4.36 -0.06
CA TYR A 218 8.21 -4.59 -0.80
C TYR A 218 8.10 -4.32 -2.30
N PHE A 219 6.94 -4.53 -2.91
CA PHE A 219 6.77 -4.45 -4.36
C PHE A 219 5.47 -3.75 -4.76
N GLU A 220 5.55 -2.89 -5.75
CA GLU A 220 4.38 -2.49 -6.53
C GLU A 220 4.07 -3.63 -7.49
N CYS A 221 3.00 -4.38 -7.23
CA CYS A 221 2.77 -5.65 -7.89
C CYS A 221 1.30 -6.05 -7.90
N ILE A 222 0.98 -7.01 -8.75
CA ILE A 222 -0.30 -7.66 -8.87
C ILE A 222 -0.20 -9.02 -8.20
N ILE A 223 -1.12 -9.31 -7.28
CA ILE A 223 -1.07 -10.50 -6.44
C ILE A 223 -2.28 -11.39 -6.75
N GLY A 224 -2.01 -12.61 -7.24
CA GLY A 224 -3.01 -13.62 -7.50
C GLY A 224 -3.63 -14.19 -6.23
N SER A 225 -4.75 -14.89 -6.39
CA SER A 225 -5.33 -15.69 -5.31
C SER A 225 -4.45 -16.88 -4.96
N VAL A 226 -4.75 -17.48 -3.83
CA VAL A 226 -4.08 -18.74 -3.42
C VAL A 226 -4.49 -19.87 -4.36
N MET A 227 -3.53 -20.50 -4.99
CA MET A 227 -3.67 -21.66 -5.86
C MET A 227 -2.96 -22.87 -5.22
N GLY A 228 -3.71 -23.72 -4.52
CA GLY A 228 -3.13 -24.80 -3.71
C GLY A 228 -2.32 -24.22 -2.55
N ASN A 229 -1.00 -24.38 -2.59
CA ASN A 229 -0.05 -23.83 -1.63
C ASN A 229 0.83 -22.70 -2.24
N ARG A 230 0.37 -22.05 -3.30
CA ARG A 230 1.13 -21.03 -4.02
C ARG A 230 0.34 -19.74 -4.19
N VAL A 231 1.09 -18.65 -4.23
CA VAL A 231 0.61 -17.33 -4.64
C VAL A 231 1.52 -16.82 -5.74
N VAL A 232 0.93 -16.34 -6.82
CA VAL A 232 1.66 -15.75 -7.94
C VAL A 232 1.66 -14.23 -7.79
N ILE A 233 2.83 -13.63 -7.93
CA ILE A 233 3.05 -12.19 -7.84
C ILE A 233 3.64 -11.76 -9.18
N CYS A 234 2.96 -10.88 -9.89
CA CYS A 234 3.44 -10.27 -11.12
C CYS A 234 3.92 -8.85 -10.81
N ILE A 235 5.17 -8.58 -11.11
CA ILE A 235 5.80 -7.27 -10.92
C ILE A 235 5.99 -6.65 -12.28
N PRO A 236 5.21 -5.60 -12.65
CA PRO A 236 5.43 -4.84 -13.87
C PRO A 236 6.80 -4.14 -13.82
N VAL A 237 7.49 -4.10 -14.96
CA VAL A 237 8.80 -3.46 -15.10
C VAL A 237 8.88 -2.73 -16.45
N GLU A 238 9.64 -1.63 -16.50
CA GLU A 238 9.75 -0.81 -17.70
C GLU A 238 10.72 -1.41 -18.74
N SER A 239 11.72 -2.17 -18.28
CA SER A 239 12.83 -2.66 -19.10
C SER A 239 12.64 -4.12 -19.50
N GLU A 240 13.00 -4.46 -20.73
CA GLU A 240 12.99 -5.82 -21.27
C GLU A 240 13.96 -6.76 -20.53
N THR A 241 15.05 -6.22 -20.01
CA THR A 241 16.06 -6.97 -19.27
C THR A 241 16.48 -6.23 -18.01
N LEU A 242 16.69 -6.99 -16.92
CA LEU A 242 17.27 -6.44 -15.70
C LEU A 242 18.79 -6.46 -15.77
N LYS A 243 19.42 -5.36 -15.36
CA LYS A 243 20.85 -5.33 -15.08
C LYS A 243 21.16 -6.21 -13.88
N TYR A 244 22.40 -6.62 -13.73
CA TYR A 244 22.82 -7.45 -12.60
C TYR A 244 22.43 -6.86 -11.24
N GLU A 245 22.63 -5.56 -11.05
CA GLU A 245 22.31 -4.85 -9.81
C GLU A 245 20.81 -4.88 -9.50
N GLU A 246 19.95 -4.66 -10.51
CA GLU A 246 18.49 -4.70 -10.40
C GLU A 246 18.00 -6.12 -10.06
N ARG A 247 18.61 -7.14 -10.66
CA ARG A 247 18.34 -8.56 -10.34
C ARG A 247 18.68 -8.87 -8.89
N VAL A 248 19.87 -8.47 -8.43
CA VAL A 248 20.30 -8.66 -7.03
C VAL A 248 19.37 -7.92 -6.07
N GLU A 249 18.91 -6.73 -6.45
CA GLU A 249 17.94 -5.98 -5.64
C GLU A 249 16.62 -6.75 -5.49
N ILE A 250 16.04 -7.25 -6.58
CA ILE A 250 14.79 -8.03 -6.53
C ILE A 250 14.97 -9.27 -5.65
N ILE A 251 16.06 -10.01 -5.79
CA ILE A 251 16.36 -11.19 -4.95
C ILE A 251 16.46 -10.79 -3.48
N THR A 252 17.14 -9.70 -3.17
CA THR A 252 17.33 -9.22 -1.80
C THR A 252 16.00 -8.75 -1.19
N ARG A 253 15.20 -8.00 -1.94
CA ARG A 253 13.84 -7.58 -1.52
C ARG A 253 12.94 -8.80 -1.29
N THR A 254 13.02 -9.81 -2.16
CA THR A 254 12.25 -11.04 -2.01
C THR A 254 12.68 -11.84 -0.77
N ARG A 255 13.98 -11.92 -0.46
CA ARG A 255 14.46 -12.55 0.79
C ARG A 255 13.94 -11.85 2.04
N ASN A 256 14.00 -10.52 2.05
CA ASN A 256 13.49 -9.72 3.16
C ASN A 256 11.97 -9.88 3.32
N MET A 257 11.23 -9.94 2.21
CA MET A 257 9.80 -10.20 2.18
C MET A 257 9.48 -11.59 2.76
N VAL A 258 10.15 -12.63 2.30
CA VAL A 258 9.98 -14.02 2.81
C VAL A 258 10.24 -14.07 4.31
N HIS A 259 11.36 -13.53 4.78
CA HIS A 259 11.67 -13.45 6.21
C HIS A 259 10.60 -12.70 7.01
N LYS A 260 10.08 -11.61 6.47
CA LYS A 260 8.99 -10.84 7.10
C LYS A 260 7.69 -11.63 7.16
N LEU A 261 7.36 -12.37 6.10
CA LEU A 261 6.19 -13.26 6.07
C LEU A 261 6.29 -14.34 7.14
N GLU A 262 7.42 -15.03 7.26
CA GLU A 262 7.66 -16.06 8.28
C GLU A 262 7.58 -15.50 9.72
N SER A 263 7.98 -14.25 9.92
CA SER A 263 7.84 -13.58 11.22
C SER A 263 6.40 -13.22 11.61
N ARG A 264 5.51 -13.07 10.62
CA ARG A 264 4.11 -12.64 10.80
C ARG A 264 3.09 -13.79 10.68
N ILE A 265 3.48 -14.84 9.98
CA ILE A 265 2.61 -15.96 9.60
C ILE A 265 3.31 -17.25 10.02
N ASP A 266 2.62 -18.08 10.79
CA ASP A 266 3.11 -19.39 11.21
C ASP A 266 3.06 -20.38 10.04
N SER A 267 3.99 -20.20 9.10
CA SER A 267 4.21 -21.04 7.91
C SER A 267 5.58 -20.75 7.33
N ARG A 268 6.21 -21.72 6.70
CA ARG A 268 7.44 -21.51 5.92
C ARG A 268 7.11 -21.05 4.51
N PHE A 269 8.00 -20.25 3.94
CA PHE A 269 7.86 -19.71 2.61
C PHE A 269 9.10 -19.94 1.76
N ARG A 270 8.88 -20.25 0.48
CA ARG A 270 9.91 -20.28 -0.56
C ARG A 270 9.47 -19.43 -1.74
N ALA A 271 10.41 -18.82 -2.42
CA ALA A 271 10.10 -17.96 -3.58
C ALA A 271 10.99 -18.31 -4.77
N GLY A 272 10.38 -18.62 -5.89
CA GLY A 272 11.04 -18.70 -7.19
C GLY A 272 10.79 -17.42 -7.97
N ILE A 273 11.81 -16.93 -8.69
CA ILE A 273 11.77 -15.70 -9.46
C ILE A 273 12.10 -16.04 -10.92
N GLY A 274 11.17 -15.71 -11.84
CA GLY A 274 11.40 -15.84 -13.27
C GLY A 274 12.18 -14.67 -13.86
N THR A 275 12.57 -14.77 -15.12
CA THR A 275 13.17 -13.66 -15.85
C THR A 275 12.11 -12.67 -16.32
N VAL A 276 12.55 -11.47 -16.69
CA VAL A 276 11.67 -10.48 -17.32
C VAL A 276 11.20 -10.98 -18.68
N LYS A 277 9.92 -10.83 -18.92
CA LYS A 277 9.24 -11.18 -20.16
C LYS A 277 8.26 -10.08 -20.55
N PRO A 278 7.88 -9.96 -21.83
CA PRO A 278 6.71 -9.19 -22.20
C PRO A 278 5.50 -9.63 -21.37
N LEU A 279 4.64 -8.69 -21.03
CA LEU A 279 3.47 -8.98 -20.17
C LEU A 279 2.57 -10.06 -20.77
N GLU A 280 2.51 -10.14 -22.09
CA GLU A 280 1.77 -11.17 -22.85
C GLU A 280 2.40 -12.56 -22.70
N GLU A 281 3.72 -12.63 -22.44
CA GLU A 281 4.49 -13.85 -22.22
C GLU A 281 4.78 -14.11 -20.73
N ALA A 282 4.06 -13.46 -19.82
CA ALA A 282 4.24 -13.59 -18.36
C ALA A 282 4.16 -15.06 -17.88
N ARG A 283 3.46 -15.93 -18.62
CA ARG A 283 3.43 -17.38 -18.37
C ARG A 283 4.82 -18.02 -18.47
N GLU A 284 5.69 -17.55 -19.35
CA GLU A 284 7.06 -18.06 -19.42
C GLU A 284 7.83 -17.73 -18.14
N SER A 285 7.77 -16.48 -17.68
CA SER A 285 8.38 -16.06 -16.42
C SER A 285 7.83 -16.87 -15.22
N TYR A 286 6.52 -17.17 -15.23
CA TYR A 286 5.92 -18.05 -14.24
C TYR A 286 6.48 -19.47 -14.27
N ASN A 287 6.64 -20.07 -15.46
CA ASN A 287 7.20 -21.42 -15.62
C ASN A 287 8.66 -21.48 -15.18
N GLU A 288 9.44 -20.43 -15.48
CA GLU A 288 10.81 -20.27 -15.00
C GLU A 288 10.87 -20.18 -13.48
N ALA A 289 9.99 -19.39 -12.84
CA ALA A 289 9.88 -19.29 -11.39
C ALA A 289 9.53 -20.62 -10.72
N LEU A 290 8.64 -21.43 -11.35
CA LEU A 290 8.32 -22.78 -10.89
C LEU A 290 9.52 -23.73 -11.03
N THR A 291 10.26 -23.62 -12.12
CA THR A 291 11.46 -24.42 -12.34
C THR A 291 12.52 -24.09 -11.31
N ALA A 292 12.71 -22.80 -11.01
CA ALA A 292 13.61 -22.34 -9.96
C ALA A 292 13.28 -22.97 -8.60
N LEU A 293 11.99 -23.02 -8.23
CA LEU A 293 11.55 -23.66 -6.99
C LEU A 293 11.78 -25.18 -6.95
N ARG A 294 11.70 -25.86 -8.10
CA ARG A 294 11.90 -27.31 -8.17
C ARG A 294 13.35 -27.73 -8.14
N GLU A 295 14.23 -26.96 -8.78
CA GLU A 295 15.63 -27.33 -8.99
C GLU A 295 16.58 -26.78 -7.94
N SER A 296 16.08 -25.98 -7.00
CA SER A 296 16.90 -25.44 -5.92
C SER A 296 16.20 -25.61 -4.57
N ASP A 297 16.95 -26.00 -3.56
CA ASP A 297 16.49 -26.08 -2.16
C ASP A 297 16.57 -24.72 -1.42
N SER A 298 17.02 -23.66 -2.10
CA SER A 298 17.13 -22.32 -1.52
C SER A 298 15.76 -21.71 -1.21
N HIS A 299 15.68 -20.92 -0.13
CA HIS A 299 14.43 -20.22 0.23
C HIS A 299 14.00 -19.20 -0.83
N VAL A 300 14.96 -18.57 -1.51
CA VAL A 300 14.71 -17.63 -2.62
C VAL A 300 15.72 -17.91 -3.72
N VAL A 301 15.23 -18.17 -4.90
CA VAL A 301 16.04 -18.51 -6.06
C VAL A 301 15.52 -17.81 -7.31
N HIS A 302 16.41 -17.21 -8.08
CA HIS A 302 16.11 -16.67 -9.39
C HIS A 302 16.46 -17.71 -10.47
N PHE A 303 15.68 -17.79 -11.53
CA PHE A 303 15.85 -18.79 -12.60
C PHE A 303 17.26 -18.76 -13.24
N ARG A 304 17.82 -17.55 -13.46
CA ARG A 304 19.19 -17.42 -14.00
C ARG A 304 20.31 -17.85 -13.04
N ASP A 305 20.03 -18.03 -11.76
CA ASP A 305 21.01 -18.48 -10.77
C ASP A 305 21.02 -20.02 -10.62
N LEU A 306 20.16 -20.70 -11.37
CA LEU A 306 20.20 -22.16 -11.45
C LEU A 306 21.46 -22.60 -12.19
N PRO A 307 22.12 -23.66 -11.71
CA PRO A 307 23.16 -24.29 -12.51
C PRO A 307 22.52 -24.68 -13.85
N SER A 308 23.03 -24.11 -14.94
CA SER A 308 22.57 -24.47 -16.28
C SER A 308 23.01 -25.90 -16.58
N TYR A 309 22.20 -26.87 -16.20
CA TYR A 309 22.29 -28.22 -16.75
C TYR A 309 21.73 -28.16 -18.17
N LYS A 310 22.52 -27.62 -19.13
CA LYS A 310 22.37 -28.05 -20.51
C LYS A 310 22.86 -29.49 -20.49
N GLU A 311 21.94 -30.46 -20.63
CA GLU A 311 22.33 -31.83 -20.99
C GLU A 311 23.17 -31.71 -22.26
N TYR A 312 24.49 -31.85 -22.08
CA TYR A 312 25.40 -31.88 -23.21
C TYR A 312 25.19 -33.25 -23.86
N GLU A 313 24.62 -33.28 -25.07
CA GLU A 313 24.40 -34.49 -25.85
C GLU A 313 25.72 -35.11 -26.37
N GLY A 314 26.87 -34.52 -26.05
CA GLY A 314 28.20 -35.00 -26.46
C GLY A 314 29.01 -35.63 -25.29
N GLU A 315 30.04 -36.38 -25.62
CA GLU A 315 30.95 -36.92 -24.60
C GLU A 315 31.79 -35.79 -23.97
N TYR A 316 31.70 -35.61 -22.66
CA TYR A 316 32.56 -34.72 -21.88
C TYR A 316 34.04 -35.12 -22.14
N PRO A 317 34.98 -34.14 -22.36
CA PRO A 317 36.34 -34.43 -22.76
C PRO A 317 37.20 -34.95 -21.60
N VAL A 318 36.80 -36.07 -21.04
CA VAL A 318 37.50 -36.76 -19.94
C VAL A 318 39.00 -36.96 -20.24
N ASN A 319 39.34 -37.12 -21.51
CA ASN A 319 40.74 -37.25 -21.95
C ASN A 319 41.55 -35.95 -21.75
N LEU A 320 40.96 -34.77 -21.89
CA LEU A 320 41.62 -33.50 -21.62
C LEU A 320 41.76 -33.26 -20.12
N GLU A 321 40.75 -33.61 -19.34
CA GLU A 321 40.78 -33.55 -17.88
C GLU A 321 41.85 -34.45 -17.30
N ASN A 322 41.93 -35.69 -17.78
CA ASN A 322 42.95 -36.64 -17.36
C ASN A 322 44.37 -36.16 -17.75
N LYS A 323 44.55 -35.57 -18.94
CA LYS A 323 45.84 -35.00 -19.32
C LYS A 323 46.23 -33.80 -18.44
N TYR A 324 45.29 -32.93 -18.12
CA TYR A 324 45.50 -31.81 -17.20
C TYR A 324 46.00 -32.33 -15.83
N TYR A 325 45.34 -33.36 -15.30
CA TYR A 325 45.72 -33.99 -14.05
C TYR A 325 47.12 -34.62 -14.08
N GLN A 326 47.45 -35.24 -15.21
CA GLN A 326 48.78 -35.85 -15.43
C GLN A 326 49.91 -34.82 -15.51
N TYR A 327 49.66 -33.65 -16.13
CA TYR A 327 50.61 -32.55 -16.17
C TYR A 327 50.82 -31.95 -14.77
N GLY A 328 49.74 -31.83 -13.98
CA GLY A 328 49.79 -31.38 -12.59
C GLY A 328 50.66 -32.33 -11.70
N ILE A 329 50.50 -33.66 -11.82
CA ILE A 329 51.29 -34.65 -11.09
C ILE A 329 52.78 -34.56 -11.49
N LYS A 330 53.09 -34.27 -12.75
CA LYS A 330 54.47 -34.21 -13.27
C LYS A 330 55.12 -32.83 -13.06
N ALA A 331 54.42 -31.90 -12.43
CA ALA A 331 54.82 -30.48 -12.26
C ALA A 331 55.18 -29.78 -13.61
N ASP A 332 54.59 -30.24 -14.73
CA ASP A 332 54.71 -29.62 -16.01
C ASP A 332 53.71 -28.48 -16.16
N THR A 333 54.14 -27.30 -15.77
CA THR A 333 53.31 -26.07 -15.77
C THR A 333 52.93 -25.64 -17.19
N GLU A 334 53.79 -25.79 -18.18
CA GLU A 334 53.48 -25.41 -19.57
C GLU A 334 52.42 -26.35 -20.18
N GLY A 335 52.59 -27.64 -19.96
CA GLY A 335 51.58 -28.65 -20.36
C GLY A 335 50.23 -28.45 -19.73
N ALA A 336 50.22 -28.14 -18.42
CA ALA A 336 49.00 -27.89 -17.66
C ALA A 336 48.26 -26.62 -18.14
N VAL A 337 48.95 -25.49 -18.37
CA VAL A 337 48.39 -24.26 -18.88
C VAL A 337 47.78 -24.43 -20.28
N ARG A 338 48.50 -25.13 -21.17
CA ARG A 338 47.99 -25.42 -22.52
C ARG A 338 46.72 -26.28 -22.46
N CYS A 339 46.72 -27.33 -21.63
CA CYS A 339 45.60 -28.24 -21.51
C CYS A 339 44.40 -27.57 -20.87
N ALA A 340 44.62 -26.67 -19.90
CA ALA A 340 43.58 -25.81 -19.33
C ALA A 340 42.98 -24.87 -20.39
N GLY A 341 43.80 -24.30 -21.27
CA GLY A 341 43.32 -23.49 -22.38
C GLY A 341 42.43 -24.26 -23.37
N GLU A 342 42.85 -25.51 -23.73
CA GLU A 342 42.05 -26.41 -24.58
C GLU A 342 40.70 -26.77 -23.93
N LEU A 343 40.69 -26.99 -22.62
CA LEU A 343 39.48 -27.28 -21.84
C LEU A 343 38.55 -26.06 -21.79
N PHE A 344 39.13 -24.88 -21.60
CA PHE A 344 38.41 -23.61 -21.60
C PHE A 344 37.80 -23.28 -22.99
N ASP A 345 38.58 -23.49 -24.08
CA ASP A 345 38.07 -23.31 -25.44
C ASP A 345 36.96 -24.30 -25.76
N TRP A 346 37.04 -25.52 -25.28
CA TRP A 346 35.96 -26.51 -25.36
C TRP A 346 34.72 -26.05 -24.61
N MET A 347 34.87 -25.54 -23.39
CA MET A 347 33.75 -24.98 -22.60
C MET A 347 33.10 -23.80 -23.34
N LEU A 348 33.86 -22.84 -23.83
CA LEU A 348 33.35 -21.68 -24.59
C LEU A 348 32.61 -22.07 -25.86
N LYS A 349 33.04 -23.16 -26.51
CA LYS A 349 32.41 -23.65 -27.75
C LYS A 349 31.08 -24.36 -27.48
N ASN A 350 30.99 -25.08 -26.38
CA ASN A 350 29.82 -25.93 -26.04
C ASN A 350 28.86 -25.27 -25.05
N TYR A 351 29.31 -24.21 -24.35
CA TYR A 351 28.52 -23.40 -23.43
C TYR A 351 28.73 -21.90 -23.74
N PRO A 352 28.19 -21.39 -24.86
CA PRO A 352 28.44 -20.01 -25.31
C PRO A 352 27.87 -18.96 -24.34
N ASP A 353 26.86 -19.32 -23.53
CA ASP A 353 26.24 -18.41 -22.57
C ASP A 353 27.09 -18.17 -21.29
N SER A 354 28.22 -18.92 -21.13
CA SER A 354 29.17 -18.71 -20.02
C SER A 354 30.13 -17.52 -20.23
N ARG A 355 29.94 -16.72 -21.29
CA ARG A 355 30.74 -15.52 -21.61
C ARG A 355 30.29 -14.24 -20.91
N GLU A 356 29.11 -14.24 -20.32
CA GLU A 356 28.49 -13.01 -19.77
C GLU A 356 28.53 -12.95 -18.22
N ASP A 357 29.16 -13.92 -17.54
CA ASP A 357 29.30 -13.92 -16.06
C ASP A 357 30.74 -13.55 -15.63
#